data_7f773c94942b9c4cd42287312e0aa09d
#
_entry.id   7f773c94942b9c4cd42287312e0aa09d
#
_cell.length_a   1.000
_cell.length_b   1.000
_cell.length_c   1.000
_cell.angle_alpha   90.00
_cell.angle_beta   90.00
_cell.angle_gamma   90.00
#
_symmetry.space_group_name_H-M   'P 1'
#
loop_
_entity.id
_entity.type
_entity.pdbx_description
1 polymer ?
#
loop_
_entity_poly.entity_id
_entity_poly.type
_entity_poly.pdbx_seq_one_letter_code
_entity_poly.pdbx_strand_id
1 'polypeptide(L)'
;VTLDDVLARFESRKAIAGGFMVRCPAHEDRMASLAVSSGEGGKILLHCHAGCTVNAIVSALGLTLSDLFPDDHHESASPETPYDYRDAAGELRYQSVRFYEDGKKTFRQRRPDGHGGWIWSMKGVDRLCYRLNQLQGREVVLIPEGEKDADRLWSIGLAATTNSGGAGKWTDDLTKQLVAAGIKRVVVLADNDAPGEAHAVQVARSCADADLFVKRILLPDLPPKGDVSDWLNAGHTKQELLAVIKNAPPFNPAASVAQKPKLELTSLADLLAEPNEQTEWLVEERVPSGSLILLAGKPKAGKSTLARYLAYCVAAGEPWLGHHVVMGPVWYLALEDKRSEF
;
A
#
# COMPACT_ATOMS: atom_id res chain seq x y z
N VAL A 1 -5.58 14.28 -25.55
CA VAL A 1 -5.30 14.39 -27.00
C VAL A 1 -5.33 13.01 -27.62
N THR A 2 -6.05 12.80 -28.72
CA THR A 2 -6.14 11.52 -29.42
C THR A 2 -5.02 11.38 -30.48
N LEU A 3 -4.78 10.14 -30.96
CA LEU A 3 -3.85 9.93 -32.07
C LEU A 3 -4.25 10.75 -33.31
N ASP A 4 -5.54 10.85 -33.60
CA ASP A 4 -6.06 11.62 -34.72
C ASP A 4 -5.82 13.14 -34.55
N ASP A 5 -5.92 13.66 -33.33
CA ASP A 5 -5.61 15.07 -33.01
C ASP A 5 -4.13 15.39 -33.25
N VAL A 6 -3.25 14.45 -32.92
CA VAL A 6 -1.81 14.59 -33.19
C VAL A 6 -1.53 14.49 -34.69
N LEU A 7 -2.16 13.52 -35.37
CA LEU A 7 -2.00 13.34 -36.81
C LEU A 7 -2.56 14.51 -37.63
N ALA A 8 -3.61 15.18 -37.14
CA ALA A 8 -4.17 16.37 -37.79
C ALA A 8 -3.21 17.58 -37.84
N ARG A 9 -2.14 17.58 -37.05
CA ARG A 9 -1.12 18.64 -37.03
C ARG A 9 -0.05 18.47 -38.14
N PHE A 10 -0.11 17.39 -38.92
CA PHE A 10 0.80 17.12 -40.02
C PHE A 10 0.12 17.27 -41.35
N GLU A 11 0.76 18.00 -42.29
CA GLU A 11 0.25 18.25 -43.65
C GLU A 11 0.12 16.96 -44.49
N SER A 12 0.98 16.00 -44.26
CA SER A 12 0.99 14.72 -44.99
C SER A 12 1.32 13.55 -44.06
N ARG A 13 0.64 12.44 -44.28
CA ARG A 13 0.85 11.19 -43.53
C ARG A 13 0.86 9.98 -44.46
N LYS A 14 1.81 9.09 -44.26
CA LYS A 14 1.91 7.80 -44.99
C LYS A 14 1.64 6.69 -43.99
N ALA A 15 0.64 5.87 -44.24
CA ALA A 15 0.38 4.69 -43.40
C ALA A 15 1.55 3.68 -43.53
N ILE A 16 1.93 3.13 -42.35
CA ILE A 16 2.93 2.07 -42.22
C ILE A 16 2.37 0.96 -41.32
N ALA A 17 3.04 -0.19 -41.23
CA ALA A 17 2.63 -1.23 -40.30
C ALA A 17 2.66 -0.70 -38.85
N GLY A 18 1.50 -0.64 -38.21
CA GLY A 18 1.35 -0.21 -36.82
C GLY A 18 1.26 1.31 -36.58
N GLY A 19 1.16 2.16 -37.64
CA GLY A 19 1.05 3.60 -37.44
C GLY A 19 1.21 4.42 -38.72
N PHE A 20 1.77 5.60 -38.56
CA PHE A 20 1.97 6.57 -39.66
C PHE A 20 3.40 7.09 -39.66
N MET A 21 3.93 7.38 -40.84
CA MET A 21 5.17 8.10 -41.03
C MET A 21 4.85 9.52 -41.48
N VAL A 22 5.40 10.50 -40.83
CA VAL A 22 5.17 11.94 -41.05
C VAL A 22 6.50 12.69 -41.05
N ARG A 23 6.53 13.94 -41.54
CA ARG A 23 7.71 14.80 -41.43
C ARG A 23 7.87 15.27 -39.98
N CYS A 24 9.09 15.18 -39.45
CA CYS A 24 9.39 15.59 -38.12
C CYS A 24 9.39 17.14 -37.97
N PRO A 25 8.62 17.72 -37.05
CA PRO A 25 8.57 19.17 -36.88
C PRO A 25 9.75 19.73 -36.09
N ALA A 26 10.57 18.88 -35.47
CA ALA A 26 11.68 19.26 -34.62
C ALA A 26 13.01 19.45 -35.39
N HIS A 27 13.05 19.17 -36.70
CA HIS A 27 14.18 19.44 -37.56
C HIS A 27 13.72 19.67 -39.00
N GLU A 28 14.60 20.19 -39.87
CA GLU A 28 14.29 20.36 -41.27
C GLU A 28 14.21 19.00 -41.96
N ASP A 29 12.98 18.49 -42.15
CA ASP A 29 12.71 17.15 -42.63
C ASP A 29 12.24 17.16 -44.10
N ARG A 30 13.09 16.70 -45.02
CA ARG A 30 12.77 16.63 -46.45
C ARG A 30 12.07 15.33 -46.85
N MET A 31 12.26 14.27 -46.04
CA MET A 31 11.59 12.97 -46.18
C MET A 31 11.05 12.53 -44.82
N ALA A 32 9.78 12.12 -44.78
CA ALA A 32 9.11 11.72 -43.54
C ALA A 32 9.96 10.76 -42.69
N SER A 33 10.40 11.21 -41.53
CA SER A 33 11.30 10.50 -40.61
C SER A 33 10.72 10.27 -39.23
N LEU A 34 9.52 10.78 -38.93
CA LEU A 34 8.86 10.61 -37.63
C LEU A 34 7.79 9.53 -37.74
N ALA A 35 7.97 8.44 -36.99
CA ALA A 35 6.95 7.41 -36.83
C ALA A 35 6.01 7.84 -35.69
N VAL A 36 4.71 7.80 -35.95
CA VAL A 36 3.62 8.09 -34.98
C VAL A 36 2.72 6.86 -34.90
N SER A 37 2.53 6.30 -33.72
CA SER A 37 1.73 5.10 -33.51
C SER A 37 0.99 5.12 -32.18
N SER A 38 0.01 4.24 -32.04
CA SER A 38 -0.65 3.98 -30.76
C SER A 38 0.04 2.85 -30.04
N GLY A 39 0.39 3.06 -28.77
CA GLY A 39 0.89 2.04 -27.85
C GLY A 39 -0.20 1.46 -26.97
N GLU A 40 0.19 0.55 -26.06
CA GLU A 40 -0.71 -0.04 -25.06
C GLU A 40 -1.39 1.04 -24.22
N GLY A 41 -2.70 0.90 -23.97
CA GLY A 41 -3.48 1.89 -23.22
C GLY A 41 -3.75 3.18 -23.99
N GLY A 42 -3.67 3.20 -25.32
CA GLY A 42 -3.94 4.38 -26.14
C GLY A 42 -2.84 5.44 -26.16
N LYS A 43 -1.68 5.17 -25.57
CA LYS A 43 -0.51 6.08 -25.56
C LYS A 43 -0.07 6.39 -26.98
N ILE A 44 0.28 7.64 -27.23
CA ILE A 44 0.82 8.07 -28.52
C ILE A 44 2.35 7.93 -28.48
N LEU A 45 2.89 7.10 -29.33
CA LEU A 45 4.31 6.86 -29.44
C LEU A 45 4.89 7.66 -30.61
N LEU A 46 5.93 8.43 -30.33
CA LEU A 46 6.67 9.25 -31.31
C LEU A 46 8.11 8.77 -31.39
N HIS A 47 8.58 8.40 -32.58
CA HIS A 47 9.97 7.99 -32.80
C HIS A 47 10.51 8.65 -34.06
N CYS A 48 11.45 9.59 -33.90
CA CYS A 48 12.14 10.22 -35.02
C CYS A 48 13.40 9.42 -35.41
N HIS A 49 13.45 8.90 -36.63
CA HIS A 49 14.61 8.14 -37.13
C HIS A 49 15.85 9.03 -37.35
N ALA A 50 15.70 10.38 -37.35
CA ALA A 50 16.80 11.33 -37.35
C ALA A 50 17.35 11.67 -35.98
N GLY A 51 16.78 11.06 -34.89
CA GLY A 51 17.30 11.20 -33.52
C GLY A 51 16.76 12.37 -32.71
N CYS A 52 15.70 13.07 -33.14
CA CYS A 52 15.07 14.10 -32.32
C CYS A 52 14.46 13.51 -31.05
N THR A 53 14.61 14.21 -29.92
CA THR A 53 13.98 13.81 -28.67
C THR A 53 12.47 14.03 -28.71
N VAL A 54 11.72 13.20 -27.98
CA VAL A 54 10.25 13.37 -27.90
C VAL A 54 9.86 14.75 -27.38
N ASN A 55 10.62 15.29 -26.42
CA ASN A 55 10.41 16.66 -25.92
C ASN A 55 10.50 17.72 -27.00
N ALA A 56 11.49 17.64 -27.88
CA ALA A 56 11.64 18.59 -28.99
C ALA A 56 10.47 18.48 -29.97
N ILE A 57 10.00 17.25 -30.25
CA ILE A 57 8.89 16.99 -31.17
C ILE A 57 7.58 17.55 -30.62
N VAL A 58 7.24 17.25 -29.34
CA VAL A 58 5.99 17.75 -28.72
C VAL A 58 6.00 19.26 -28.61
N SER A 59 7.13 19.87 -28.23
CA SER A 59 7.27 21.33 -28.19
C SER A 59 7.05 21.97 -29.56
N ALA A 60 7.59 21.39 -30.63
CA ALA A 60 7.40 21.88 -31.99
C ALA A 60 5.95 21.74 -32.48
N LEU A 61 5.19 20.78 -31.93
CA LEU A 61 3.75 20.60 -32.18
C LEU A 61 2.87 21.48 -31.30
N GLY A 62 3.44 22.25 -30.36
CA GLY A 62 2.67 23.00 -29.36
C GLY A 62 1.96 22.08 -28.35
N LEU A 63 2.57 20.93 -28.04
CA LEU A 63 2.08 19.93 -27.11
C LEU A 63 3.05 19.79 -25.94
N THR A 64 2.61 19.12 -24.90
CA THR A 64 3.42 18.67 -23.77
C THR A 64 3.59 17.14 -23.81
N LEU A 65 4.54 16.62 -23.04
CA LEU A 65 4.67 15.15 -22.92
C LEU A 65 3.42 14.46 -22.40
N SER A 66 2.69 15.11 -21.49
CA SER A 66 1.45 14.60 -20.94
C SER A 66 0.35 14.44 -22.00
N ASP A 67 0.37 15.23 -23.07
CA ASP A 67 -0.61 15.11 -24.15
C ASP A 67 -0.46 13.85 -24.99
N LEU A 68 0.70 13.16 -24.90
CA LEU A 68 0.93 11.89 -25.58
C LEU A 68 0.37 10.68 -24.82
N PHE A 69 -0.03 10.89 -23.58
CA PHE A 69 -0.72 9.87 -22.79
C PHE A 69 -2.19 10.23 -22.84
N PRO A 70 -3.08 9.29 -23.22
CA PRO A 70 -4.50 9.56 -23.08
C PRO A 70 -4.71 10.02 -21.63
N ASP A 71 -5.41 11.14 -21.48
CA ASP A 71 -5.98 11.42 -20.18
C ASP A 71 -6.72 10.14 -19.80
N ASP A 72 -6.34 9.55 -18.67
CA ASP A 72 -7.11 8.49 -18.03
C ASP A 72 -8.45 9.09 -17.56
N HIS A 73 -9.15 9.75 -18.47
CA HIS A 73 -10.57 9.96 -18.39
C HIS A 73 -11.23 8.64 -18.74
N HIS A 74 -11.07 7.66 -17.85
CA HIS A 74 -12.05 6.63 -17.72
C HIS A 74 -13.37 7.35 -17.38
N GLU A 75 -14.12 7.66 -18.43
CA GLU A 75 -15.58 7.72 -18.36
C GLU A 75 -16.14 6.30 -18.12
N SER A 76 -15.72 5.67 -17.03
CA SER A 76 -16.54 4.75 -16.28
C SER A 76 -16.75 5.44 -14.95
N ALA A 77 -17.90 6.07 -14.81
CA ALA A 77 -18.34 6.76 -13.61
C ALA A 77 -18.48 5.80 -12.43
N SER A 78 -17.38 5.28 -11.94
CA SER A 78 -17.28 4.88 -10.55
C SER A 78 -17.30 6.18 -9.75
N PRO A 79 -18.24 6.36 -8.81
CA PRO A 79 -18.32 7.62 -8.07
C PRO A 79 -17.00 7.88 -7.36
N GLU A 80 -16.25 8.88 -7.86
CA GLU A 80 -15.05 9.37 -7.19
C GLU A 80 -15.46 10.04 -5.88
N THR A 81 -14.81 9.68 -4.79
CA THR A 81 -14.95 10.40 -3.54
C THR A 81 -13.62 11.07 -3.21
N PRO A 82 -13.47 12.38 -3.49
CA PRO A 82 -12.28 13.12 -3.14
C PRO A 82 -12.30 13.53 -1.66
N TYR A 83 -11.16 13.39 -0.99
CA TYR A 83 -10.90 13.88 0.35
C TYR A 83 -9.84 14.98 0.27
N ASP A 84 -10.22 16.20 0.62
CA ASP A 84 -9.37 17.38 0.54
C ASP A 84 -8.37 17.43 1.69
N TYR A 85 -7.10 17.51 1.37
CA TYR A 85 -6.04 17.79 2.32
C TYR A 85 -5.62 19.26 2.20
N ARG A 86 -6.01 20.03 3.22
CA ARG A 86 -5.76 21.47 3.31
C ARG A 86 -4.74 21.75 4.41
N ASP A 87 -3.84 22.69 4.14
CA ASP A 87 -2.89 23.15 5.15
C ASP A 87 -3.58 23.97 6.27
N ALA A 88 -2.80 24.44 7.25
CA ALA A 88 -3.31 25.20 8.38
C ALA A 88 -3.99 26.50 7.98
N ALA A 89 -3.62 27.11 6.83
CA ALA A 89 -4.24 28.29 6.26
C ALA A 89 -5.54 27.98 5.49
N GLY A 90 -5.85 26.70 5.29
CA GLY A 90 -7.02 26.25 4.52
C GLY A 90 -6.79 26.10 3.03
N GLU A 91 -5.56 26.29 2.54
CA GLU A 91 -5.21 26.10 1.13
C GLU A 91 -5.21 24.60 0.78
N LEU A 92 -5.82 24.25 -0.35
CA LEU A 92 -5.86 22.90 -0.85
C LEU A 92 -4.49 22.48 -1.40
N ARG A 93 -3.86 21.51 -0.76
CA ARG A 93 -2.53 21.04 -1.14
C ARG A 93 -2.61 19.78 -2.00
N TYR A 94 -3.52 18.86 -1.69
CA TYR A 94 -3.78 17.65 -2.47
C TYR A 94 -5.11 17.03 -2.10
N GLN A 95 -5.51 16.03 -2.87
CA GLN A 95 -6.64 15.15 -2.60
C GLN A 95 -6.21 13.69 -2.55
N SER A 96 -6.80 12.94 -1.64
CA SER A 96 -6.88 11.47 -1.69
C SER A 96 -8.21 11.13 -2.33
N VAL A 97 -8.19 10.43 -3.46
CA VAL A 97 -9.41 10.13 -4.22
C VAL A 97 -9.66 8.63 -4.14
N ARG A 98 -10.85 8.27 -3.66
CA ARG A 98 -11.30 6.89 -3.59
C ARG A 98 -12.06 6.52 -4.86
N PHE A 99 -11.67 5.40 -5.46
CA PHE A 99 -12.30 4.80 -6.64
C PHE A 99 -12.77 3.38 -6.34
N TYR A 100 -13.59 2.86 -7.22
CA TYR A 100 -13.93 1.45 -7.27
C TYR A 100 -13.57 0.94 -8.67
N GLU A 101 -12.55 0.09 -8.76
CA GLU A 101 -12.12 -0.59 -9.98
C GLU A 101 -12.43 -2.08 -9.83
N ASP A 102 -13.20 -2.65 -10.75
CA ASP A 102 -13.64 -4.07 -10.73
C ASP A 102 -14.24 -4.49 -9.37
N GLY A 103 -15.00 -3.60 -8.75
CA GLY A 103 -15.61 -3.81 -7.43
C GLY A 103 -14.63 -3.75 -6.27
N LYS A 104 -13.35 -3.46 -6.53
CA LYS A 104 -12.33 -3.28 -5.49
C LYS A 104 -12.09 -1.80 -5.23
N LYS A 105 -12.02 -1.48 -3.93
CA LYS A 105 -11.69 -0.12 -3.44
C LYS A 105 -10.22 0.17 -3.69
N THR A 106 -9.91 1.27 -4.37
CA THR A 106 -8.56 1.77 -4.59
C THR A 106 -8.46 3.25 -4.27
N PHE A 107 -7.25 3.76 -4.04
CA PHE A 107 -6.99 5.16 -3.75
C PHE A 107 -5.86 5.68 -4.60
N ARG A 108 -6.05 6.87 -5.17
CA ARG A 108 -4.99 7.61 -5.86
C ARG A 108 -4.93 9.03 -5.30
N GLN A 109 -3.79 9.67 -5.39
CA GLN A 109 -3.59 11.01 -4.87
C GLN A 109 -3.26 11.97 -6.01
N ARG A 110 -3.86 13.17 -5.95
CA ARG A 110 -3.67 14.22 -6.93
C ARG A 110 -3.47 15.57 -6.25
N ARG A 111 -2.75 16.46 -6.88
CA ARG A 111 -2.56 17.86 -6.43
C ARG A 111 -3.02 18.83 -7.49
N PRO A 112 -3.41 20.07 -7.13
CA PRO A 112 -3.71 21.12 -8.10
C PRO A 112 -2.50 21.40 -9.01
N ASP A 113 -2.76 21.67 -10.29
CA ASP A 113 -1.74 22.07 -11.28
C ASP A 113 -1.51 23.59 -11.31
N GLY A 114 -2.31 24.35 -10.57
CA GLY A 114 -2.32 25.82 -10.55
C GLY A 114 -3.14 26.46 -11.67
N HIS A 115 -3.73 25.68 -12.57
CA HIS A 115 -4.51 26.16 -13.72
C HIS A 115 -5.96 25.63 -13.72
N GLY A 116 -6.41 25.07 -12.60
CA GLY A 116 -7.75 24.50 -12.44
C GLY A 116 -7.85 22.99 -12.73
N GLY A 117 -6.74 22.37 -13.11
CA GLY A 117 -6.62 20.92 -13.33
C GLY A 117 -5.89 20.20 -12.20
N TRP A 118 -5.54 18.92 -12.45
CA TRP A 118 -4.95 18.00 -11.48
C TRP A 118 -3.71 17.29 -12.02
N ILE A 119 -2.72 17.14 -11.16
CA ILE A 119 -1.54 16.31 -11.39
C ILE A 119 -1.62 15.09 -10.47
N TRP A 120 -1.68 13.88 -11.03
CA TRP A 120 -1.71 12.62 -10.30
C TRP A 120 -0.32 12.22 -9.78
N SER A 121 0.21 13.06 -8.89
CA SER A 121 1.52 12.84 -8.27
C SER A 121 1.62 13.62 -6.97
N MET A 122 2.30 13.03 -6.00
CA MET A 122 2.65 13.67 -4.71
C MET A 122 4.09 14.17 -4.65
N LYS A 123 4.81 14.21 -5.79
CA LYS A 123 6.20 14.69 -5.82
C LYS A 123 6.26 16.16 -5.39
N GLY A 124 7.03 16.45 -4.34
CA GLY A 124 7.22 17.80 -3.81
C GLY A 124 6.03 18.31 -2.97
N VAL A 125 5.13 17.44 -2.52
CA VAL A 125 4.02 17.79 -1.63
C VAL A 125 4.19 17.10 -0.28
N ASP A 126 4.21 17.90 0.77
CA ASP A 126 4.26 17.39 2.14
C ASP A 126 2.94 16.73 2.52
N ARG A 127 3.04 15.64 3.28
CA ARG A 127 1.88 14.95 3.82
C ARG A 127 1.25 15.79 4.94
N LEU A 128 -0.07 15.87 4.93
CA LEU A 128 -0.83 16.64 5.91
C LEU A 128 -1.76 15.71 6.69
N CYS A 129 -2.08 16.14 7.91
CA CYS A 129 -3.23 15.62 8.64
C CYS A 129 -4.52 15.98 7.90
N TYR A 130 -5.43 15.03 7.77
CA TYR A 130 -6.74 15.29 7.17
C TYR A 130 -7.49 16.35 7.97
N ARG A 131 -8.10 17.33 7.31
CA ARG A 131 -8.81 18.48 7.94
C ARG A 131 -7.95 19.30 8.90
N LEU A 132 -6.64 19.40 8.66
CA LEU A 132 -5.68 20.12 9.53
C LEU A 132 -6.14 21.54 9.89
N ASN A 133 -6.69 22.28 8.93
CA ASN A 133 -7.21 23.63 9.12
C ASN A 133 -8.37 23.70 10.14
N GLN A 134 -9.10 22.59 10.35
CA GLN A 134 -10.24 22.53 11.27
C GLN A 134 -9.82 22.06 12.68
N LEU A 135 -8.58 21.66 12.87
CA LEU A 135 -8.02 21.25 14.15
C LEU A 135 -7.53 22.45 15.00
N GLN A 136 -7.36 23.61 14.37
CA GLN A 136 -6.87 24.81 15.06
C GLN A 136 -7.77 25.16 16.28
N GLY A 137 -7.12 25.34 17.44
CA GLY A 137 -7.83 25.65 18.70
C GLY A 137 -8.56 24.46 19.35
N ARG A 138 -8.42 23.25 18.79
CA ARG A 138 -8.92 22.02 19.41
C ARG A 138 -7.85 21.45 20.35
N GLU A 139 -8.28 20.95 21.51
CA GLU A 139 -7.37 20.28 22.44
C GLU A 139 -7.40 18.74 22.32
N VAL A 140 -8.47 18.20 21.77
CA VAL A 140 -8.70 16.76 21.64
C VAL A 140 -9.01 16.41 20.19
N VAL A 141 -8.37 15.36 19.68
CA VAL A 141 -8.63 14.81 18.34
C VAL A 141 -8.75 13.30 18.40
N LEU A 142 -9.67 12.75 17.61
CA LEU A 142 -9.80 11.32 17.36
C LEU A 142 -9.04 10.97 16.07
N ILE A 143 -8.38 9.82 16.04
CA ILE A 143 -7.64 9.36 14.87
C ILE A 143 -8.11 7.96 14.49
N PRO A 144 -9.10 7.81 13.60
CA PRO A 144 -9.43 6.56 12.93
C PRO A 144 -8.46 6.29 11.77
N GLU A 145 -8.53 5.10 11.15
CA GLU A 145 -7.63 4.72 10.07
C GLU A 145 -7.89 5.50 8.76
N GLY A 146 -9.15 5.80 8.44
CA GLY A 146 -9.54 6.35 7.14
C GLY A 146 -10.26 7.69 7.18
N GLU A 147 -10.25 8.40 6.03
CA GLU A 147 -10.90 9.71 5.85
C GLU A 147 -12.43 9.61 6.03
N LYS A 148 -13.05 8.51 5.56
CA LYS A 148 -14.49 8.23 5.72
C LYS A 148 -14.90 8.26 7.20
N ASP A 149 -14.08 7.63 8.03
CA ASP A 149 -14.33 7.49 9.46
C ASP A 149 -14.08 8.80 10.20
N ALA A 150 -13.07 9.54 9.80
CA ALA A 150 -12.86 10.90 10.28
C ALA A 150 -14.05 11.79 9.95
N ASP A 151 -14.60 11.73 8.74
CA ASP A 151 -15.81 12.49 8.35
C ASP A 151 -17.04 12.05 9.14
N ARG A 152 -17.18 10.76 9.39
CA ARG A 152 -18.27 10.23 10.21
C ARG A 152 -18.23 10.77 11.64
N LEU A 153 -17.03 10.87 12.23
CA LEU A 153 -16.82 11.45 13.55
C LEU A 153 -17.13 12.96 13.54
N TRP A 154 -16.71 13.68 12.52
CA TRP A 154 -17.07 15.09 12.36
C TRP A 154 -18.59 15.30 12.25
N SER A 155 -19.31 14.41 11.56
CA SER A 155 -20.76 14.51 11.40
C SER A 155 -21.53 14.43 12.74
N ILE A 156 -20.93 13.80 13.76
CA ILE A 156 -21.48 13.74 15.12
C ILE A 156 -20.83 14.75 16.07
N GLY A 157 -20.07 15.72 15.53
CA GLY A 157 -19.46 16.81 16.28
C GLY A 157 -18.25 16.41 17.12
N LEU A 158 -17.45 15.44 16.66
CA LEU A 158 -16.17 15.06 17.24
C LEU A 158 -15.05 15.40 16.26
N ALA A 159 -14.05 16.18 16.73
CA ALA A 159 -12.89 16.49 15.89
C ALA A 159 -12.09 15.24 15.61
N ALA A 160 -11.81 14.98 14.34
CA ALA A 160 -11.07 13.80 13.91
C ALA A 160 -10.11 14.13 12.78
N THR A 161 -9.07 13.34 12.65
CA THR A 161 -8.06 13.41 11.58
C THR A 161 -7.53 12.03 11.26
N THR A 162 -6.87 11.91 10.13
CA THR A 162 -6.14 10.72 9.72
C THR A 162 -5.03 11.10 8.74
N ASN A 163 -4.27 10.11 8.27
CA ASN A 163 -3.29 10.28 7.20
C ASN A 163 -3.82 9.79 5.86
N SER A 164 -3.28 10.32 4.78
CA SER A 164 -3.52 9.77 3.44
C SER A 164 -2.70 8.49 3.21
N GLY A 165 -3.27 7.54 2.47
CA GLY A 165 -2.60 6.31 2.05
C GLY A 165 -2.76 5.11 2.99
N GLY A 166 -3.66 5.20 3.97
CA GLY A 166 -4.07 4.08 4.83
C GLY A 166 -3.07 3.69 5.91
N ALA A 167 -3.25 2.48 6.43
CA ALA A 167 -2.46 1.92 7.53
C ALA A 167 -0.95 1.94 7.27
N GLY A 168 -0.17 2.20 8.32
CA GLY A 168 1.29 2.20 8.28
C GLY A 168 1.93 3.44 7.62
N LYS A 169 1.16 4.46 7.26
CA LYS A 169 1.65 5.68 6.60
C LYS A 169 1.69 6.93 7.51
N TRP A 170 1.43 6.76 8.79
CA TRP A 170 1.63 7.83 9.76
C TRP A 170 3.12 8.15 9.93
N THR A 171 3.46 9.43 10.05
CA THR A 171 4.83 9.90 10.24
C THR A 171 4.89 10.87 11.42
N ASP A 172 6.09 11.08 11.99
CA ASP A 172 6.30 12.04 13.07
C ASP A 172 6.01 13.47 12.63
N ASP A 173 6.11 13.79 11.35
CA ASP A 173 5.76 15.11 10.82
C ASP A 173 4.25 15.38 10.90
N LEU A 174 3.40 14.34 10.77
CA LEU A 174 1.96 14.47 11.03
C LEU A 174 1.71 14.74 12.52
N THR A 175 2.42 14.06 13.41
CA THR A 175 2.34 14.31 14.85
C THR A 175 2.75 15.74 15.20
N LYS A 176 3.84 16.27 14.60
CA LYS A 176 4.24 17.67 14.78
C LYS A 176 3.15 18.66 14.33
N GLN A 177 2.40 18.33 13.27
CA GLN A 177 1.26 19.16 12.83
C GLN A 177 0.15 19.19 13.88
N LEU A 178 -0.14 18.07 14.56
CA LEU A 178 -1.10 18.05 15.68
C LEU A 178 -0.63 18.93 16.83
N VAL A 179 0.63 18.83 17.23
CA VAL A 179 1.22 19.68 18.27
C VAL A 179 1.12 21.16 17.89
N ALA A 180 1.49 21.51 16.66
CA ALA A 180 1.41 22.88 16.14
C ALA A 180 -0.03 23.41 16.07
N ALA A 181 -1.02 22.54 15.85
CA ALA A 181 -2.44 22.89 15.88
C ALA A 181 -2.99 23.10 17.31
N GLY A 182 -2.20 22.79 18.36
CA GLY A 182 -2.60 22.96 19.77
C GLY A 182 -3.28 21.74 20.37
N ILE A 183 -3.23 20.59 19.71
CA ILE A 183 -3.76 19.32 20.23
C ILE A 183 -2.93 18.91 21.46
N LYS A 184 -3.62 18.49 22.52
CA LYS A 184 -3.02 18.01 23.77
C LYS A 184 -3.35 16.54 24.03
N ARG A 185 -4.49 16.08 23.51
CA ARG A 185 -5.03 14.74 23.77
C ARG A 185 -5.44 14.08 22.46
N VAL A 186 -5.00 12.86 22.29
CA VAL A 186 -5.25 12.03 21.11
C VAL A 186 -5.96 10.75 21.50
N VAL A 187 -7.00 10.39 20.75
CA VAL A 187 -7.71 9.12 20.89
C VAL A 187 -7.58 8.38 19.59
N VAL A 188 -6.75 7.35 19.55
CA VAL A 188 -6.57 6.49 18.37
C VAL A 188 -7.62 5.39 18.41
N LEU A 189 -8.41 5.29 17.35
CA LEU A 189 -9.43 4.25 17.16
C LEU A 189 -8.88 3.21 16.19
N ALA A 190 -8.66 1.98 16.69
CA ALA A 190 -8.15 0.88 15.89
C ALA A 190 -9.28 0.20 15.11
N ASP A 191 -9.04 -0.14 13.85
CA ASP A 191 -9.89 -1.07 13.12
C ASP A 191 -9.65 -2.50 13.62
N ASN A 192 -10.67 -3.35 13.55
CA ASN A 192 -10.62 -4.71 14.11
C ASN A 192 -9.93 -5.70 13.14
N ASP A 193 -8.69 -5.40 12.78
CA ASP A 193 -7.80 -6.29 12.04
C ASP A 193 -6.33 -6.06 12.39
N ALA A 194 -5.45 -6.98 11.97
CA ALA A 194 -4.04 -6.89 12.33
C ALA A 194 -3.30 -5.67 11.75
N PRO A 195 -3.55 -5.24 10.49
CA PRO A 195 -2.99 -3.99 9.96
C PRO A 195 -3.46 -2.75 10.72
N GLY A 196 -4.77 -2.65 11.02
CA GLY A 196 -5.37 -1.53 11.77
C GLY A 196 -4.83 -1.44 13.19
N GLU A 197 -4.68 -2.57 13.87
CA GLU A 197 -4.07 -2.63 15.19
C GLU A 197 -2.61 -2.15 15.18
N ALA A 198 -1.82 -2.62 14.21
CA ALA A 198 -0.40 -2.22 14.06
C ALA A 198 -0.29 -0.71 13.76
N HIS A 199 -1.18 -0.19 12.90
CA HIS A 199 -1.26 1.22 12.59
C HIS A 199 -1.62 2.05 13.82
N ALA A 200 -2.65 1.65 14.58
CA ALA A 200 -3.07 2.34 15.79
C ALA A 200 -1.95 2.40 16.84
N VAL A 201 -1.16 1.34 16.99
CA VAL A 201 0.02 1.33 17.85
C VAL A 201 1.08 2.31 17.35
N GLN A 202 1.36 2.35 16.03
CA GLN A 202 2.31 3.29 15.43
C GLN A 202 1.91 4.74 15.71
N VAL A 203 0.65 5.11 15.43
CA VAL A 203 0.11 6.46 15.68
C VAL A 203 0.19 6.82 17.14
N ALA A 204 -0.28 5.92 18.03
CA ALA A 204 -0.29 6.15 19.46
C ALA A 204 1.12 6.37 20.02
N ARG A 205 2.12 5.62 19.52
CA ARG A 205 3.51 5.78 19.92
C ARG A 205 4.08 7.12 19.46
N SER A 206 3.95 7.45 18.16
CA SER A 206 4.43 8.73 17.62
C SER A 206 3.84 9.93 18.38
N CYS A 207 2.55 9.87 18.74
CA CYS A 207 1.91 10.90 19.54
C CYS A 207 2.41 10.95 21.00
N ALA A 208 2.64 9.79 21.61
CA ALA A 208 3.16 9.72 22.99
C ALA A 208 4.62 10.21 23.08
N ASP A 209 5.43 9.91 22.09
CA ASP A 209 6.83 10.34 21.96
C ASP A 209 6.93 11.87 21.76
N ALA A 210 5.83 12.52 21.35
CA ALA A 210 5.69 13.97 21.25
C ALA A 210 4.96 14.60 22.46
N ASP A 211 4.94 13.92 23.61
CA ASP A 211 4.34 14.37 24.87
C ASP A 211 2.82 14.63 24.80
N LEU A 212 2.11 14.08 23.83
CA LEU A 212 0.66 14.14 23.81
C LEU A 212 0.06 13.09 24.74
N PHE A 213 -1.04 13.42 25.42
CA PHE A 213 -1.80 12.42 26.15
C PHE A 213 -2.56 11.52 25.19
N VAL A 214 -2.28 10.23 25.20
CA VAL A 214 -2.81 9.28 24.22
C VAL A 214 -3.68 8.21 24.88
N LYS A 215 -4.80 7.90 24.26
CA LYS A 215 -5.57 6.67 24.46
C LYS A 215 -5.65 5.92 23.14
N ARG A 216 -5.44 4.59 23.16
CA ARG A 216 -5.68 3.70 22.04
C ARG A 216 -6.83 2.78 22.38
N ILE A 217 -7.79 2.68 21.48
CA ILE A 217 -9.06 2.00 21.72
C ILE A 217 -9.38 1.09 20.55
N LEU A 218 -9.67 -0.17 20.83
CA LEU A 218 -10.46 -1.04 19.99
C LEU A 218 -11.89 -0.99 20.53
N LEU A 219 -12.84 -0.59 19.69
CA LEU A 219 -14.24 -0.49 20.10
C LEU A 219 -14.81 -1.89 20.39
N PRO A 220 -15.65 -2.04 21.43
CA PRO A 220 -16.28 -3.32 21.72
C PRO A 220 -17.23 -3.75 20.59
N ASP A 221 -17.44 -5.04 20.44
CA ASP A 221 -18.42 -5.64 19.52
C ASP A 221 -18.22 -5.30 18.03
N LEU A 222 -17.03 -4.82 17.65
CA LEU A 222 -16.68 -4.65 16.25
C LEU A 222 -16.58 -6.01 15.54
N PRO A 223 -17.21 -6.18 14.38
CA PRO A 223 -16.98 -7.36 13.54
C PRO A 223 -15.52 -7.40 13.04
N PRO A 224 -15.03 -8.56 12.59
CA PRO A 224 -13.73 -8.64 11.91
C PRO A 224 -13.62 -7.61 10.76
N LYS A 225 -12.56 -6.81 10.73
CA LYS A 225 -12.32 -5.69 9.80
C LYS A 225 -13.32 -4.52 9.95
N GLY A 226 -14.07 -4.48 11.06
CA GLY A 226 -14.96 -3.37 11.36
C GLY A 226 -14.22 -2.11 11.78
N ASP A 227 -14.79 -0.97 11.42
CA ASP A 227 -14.32 0.38 11.72
C ASP A 227 -15.29 1.14 12.64
N VAL A 228 -14.95 2.37 13.03
CA VAL A 228 -15.82 3.20 13.90
C VAL A 228 -17.13 3.57 13.20
N SER A 229 -17.17 3.66 11.87
CA SER A 229 -18.42 3.89 11.14
C SER A 229 -19.35 2.68 11.24
N ASP A 230 -18.82 1.47 11.18
CA ASP A 230 -19.59 0.23 11.35
C ASP A 230 -20.18 0.16 12.75
N TRP A 231 -19.39 0.53 13.77
CA TRP A 231 -19.84 0.58 15.14
C TRP A 231 -21.00 1.57 15.34
N LEU A 232 -20.88 2.78 14.78
CA LEU A 232 -21.94 3.78 14.82
C LEU A 232 -23.18 3.36 14.01
N ASN A 233 -23.00 2.65 12.90
CA ASN A 233 -24.09 2.14 12.06
C ASN A 233 -24.81 0.95 12.71
N ALA A 234 -24.17 0.22 13.63
CA ALA A 234 -24.79 -0.80 14.45
C ALA A 234 -25.76 -0.24 15.50
N GLY A 235 -25.89 1.10 15.59
CA GLY A 235 -26.85 1.79 16.45
C GLY A 235 -26.21 2.45 17.67
N HIS A 236 -24.91 2.37 17.83
CA HIS A 236 -24.22 3.04 18.94
C HIS A 236 -24.22 4.56 18.78
N THR A 237 -24.24 5.23 19.92
CA THR A 237 -24.37 6.68 19.99
C THR A 237 -23.02 7.38 20.30
N LYS A 238 -22.98 8.69 20.04
CA LYS A 238 -21.87 9.54 20.47
C LYS A 238 -21.59 9.42 21.98
N GLN A 239 -22.64 9.35 22.81
CA GLN A 239 -22.52 9.25 24.27
C GLN A 239 -21.84 7.96 24.69
N GLU A 240 -22.17 6.84 24.06
CA GLU A 240 -21.53 5.55 24.30
C GLU A 240 -20.05 5.58 23.86
N LEU A 241 -19.74 6.17 22.68
CA LEU A 241 -18.35 6.36 22.26
C LEU A 241 -17.55 7.18 23.29
N LEU A 242 -18.11 8.28 23.78
CA LEU A 242 -17.46 9.10 24.79
C LEU A 242 -17.29 8.35 26.12
N ALA A 243 -18.22 7.48 26.49
CA ALA A 243 -18.12 6.64 27.68
C ALA A 243 -16.98 5.61 27.54
N VAL A 244 -16.87 4.94 26.37
CA VAL A 244 -15.76 4.03 26.06
C VAL A 244 -14.43 4.78 26.13
N ILE A 245 -14.33 5.96 25.51
CA ILE A 245 -13.13 6.80 25.54
C ILE A 245 -12.76 7.19 26.97
N LYS A 246 -13.75 7.59 27.78
CA LYS A 246 -13.52 7.98 29.16
C LYS A 246 -12.92 6.84 30.00
N ASN A 247 -13.46 5.64 29.84
CA ASN A 247 -13.08 4.46 30.64
C ASN A 247 -11.80 3.78 30.13
N ALA A 248 -11.38 4.02 28.90
CA ALA A 248 -10.14 3.45 28.37
C ALA A 248 -8.91 3.96 29.13
N PRO A 249 -7.95 3.07 29.44
CA PRO A 249 -6.70 3.48 30.08
C PRO A 249 -5.84 4.36 29.17
N PRO A 250 -4.93 5.17 29.71
CA PRO A 250 -3.90 5.83 28.94
C PRO A 250 -3.05 4.80 28.19
N PHE A 251 -2.60 5.17 26.98
CA PHE A 251 -1.68 4.35 26.21
C PHE A 251 -0.32 4.27 26.92
N ASN A 252 0.18 3.05 27.11
CA ASN A 252 1.51 2.81 27.65
C ASN A 252 2.45 2.37 26.54
N PRO A 253 3.40 3.22 26.10
CA PRO A 253 4.36 2.86 25.05
C PRO A 253 5.22 1.63 25.39
N ALA A 254 5.55 1.44 26.68
CA ALA A 254 6.35 0.32 27.14
C ALA A 254 5.62 -1.02 27.06
N ALA A 255 4.31 -1.02 27.28
CA ALA A 255 3.48 -2.24 27.17
C ALA A 255 3.18 -2.62 25.71
N SER A 256 3.28 -1.68 24.78
CA SER A 256 3.00 -1.89 23.35
C SER A 256 4.24 -2.28 22.53
N VAL A 257 5.40 -2.37 23.15
CA VAL A 257 6.51 -3.12 22.56
C VAL A 257 6.04 -4.58 22.59
N ALA A 258 5.51 -5.08 21.46
CA ALA A 258 5.54 -6.51 21.24
C ALA A 258 6.97 -6.93 21.60
N GLN A 259 7.11 -7.75 22.64
CA GLN A 259 8.42 -8.17 23.09
C GLN A 259 9.11 -8.73 21.85
N LYS A 260 10.07 -7.97 21.29
CA LYS A 260 11.04 -8.61 20.41
C LYS A 260 11.47 -9.81 21.20
N PRO A 261 11.41 -11.02 20.62
CA PRO A 261 11.81 -12.21 21.35
C PRO A 261 13.14 -11.86 22.02
N LYS A 262 13.15 -11.83 23.35
CA LYS A 262 14.33 -11.52 24.13
C LYS A 262 15.33 -12.59 23.71
N LEU A 263 16.41 -12.16 23.11
CA LEU A 263 17.47 -13.11 22.80
C LEU A 263 17.93 -13.66 24.14
N GLU A 264 17.48 -14.84 24.48
CA GLU A 264 17.95 -15.55 25.68
C GLU A 264 19.33 -16.08 25.36
N LEU A 265 20.33 -15.42 25.90
CA LEU A 265 21.71 -15.87 25.79
C LEU A 265 21.93 -16.91 26.89
N THR A 266 21.99 -18.17 26.48
CA THR A 266 22.42 -19.28 27.34
C THR A 266 23.95 -19.33 27.34
N SER A 267 24.57 -19.44 28.51
CA SER A 267 26.02 -19.58 28.57
C SER A 267 26.44 -20.92 27.94
N LEU A 268 27.65 -20.96 27.35
CA LEU A 268 28.17 -22.20 26.77
C LEU A 268 28.27 -23.32 27.84
N ALA A 269 28.52 -22.95 29.09
CA ALA A 269 28.57 -23.92 30.22
C ALA A 269 27.20 -24.52 30.50
N ASP A 270 26.13 -23.72 30.46
CA ASP A 270 24.75 -24.19 30.64
C ASP A 270 24.31 -25.08 29.47
N LEU A 271 24.67 -24.66 28.23
CA LEU A 271 24.38 -25.43 27.02
C LEU A 271 25.06 -26.81 27.01
N LEU A 272 26.30 -26.89 27.53
CA LEU A 272 27.06 -28.13 27.67
C LEU A 272 26.55 -29.02 28.83
N ALA A 273 25.83 -28.44 29.79
CA ALA A 273 25.22 -29.16 30.90
C ALA A 273 23.82 -29.70 30.55
N GLU A 274 23.21 -29.25 29.46
CA GLU A 274 21.95 -29.80 28.98
C GLU A 274 22.11 -31.26 28.55
N PRO A 275 21.15 -32.16 28.90
CA PRO A 275 21.18 -33.52 28.42
C PRO A 275 21.12 -33.54 26.90
N ASN A 276 21.97 -34.35 26.28
CA ASN A 276 22.02 -34.51 24.82
C ASN A 276 20.64 -34.97 24.31
N GLU A 277 19.85 -34.04 23.74
CA GLU A 277 18.59 -34.40 23.10
C GLU A 277 18.89 -35.30 21.91
N GLN A 278 18.31 -36.49 21.91
CA GLN A 278 18.39 -37.37 20.75
C GLN A 278 17.59 -36.73 19.62
N THR A 279 18.27 -36.39 18.53
CA THR A 279 17.62 -35.85 17.34
C THR A 279 16.63 -36.90 16.79
N GLU A 280 15.35 -36.59 16.85
CA GLU A 280 14.34 -37.36 16.12
C GLU A 280 14.45 -37.05 14.64
N TRP A 281 14.46 -38.08 13.80
CA TRP A 281 14.63 -37.94 12.36
C TRP A 281 13.33 -38.26 11.61
N LEU A 282 12.90 -37.37 10.72
CA LEU A 282 11.89 -37.71 9.72
C LEU A 282 12.50 -38.55 8.58
N VAL A 283 13.71 -38.20 8.16
CA VAL A 283 14.58 -38.99 7.30
C VAL A 283 15.91 -39.13 8.01
N GLU A 284 16.28 -40.38 8.32
CA GLU A 284 17.45 -40.70 9.12
C GLU A 284 18.71 -39.96 8.64
N GLU A 285 19.39 -39.28 9.56
CA GLU A 285 20.60 -38.48 9.34
C GLU A 285 20.50 -37.39 8.25
N ARG A 286 19.30 -37.02 7.75
CA ARG A 286 19.09 -36.05 6.66
C ARG A 286 18.10 -34.96 7.00
N VAL A 287 16.95 -35.36 7.57
CA VAL A 287 15.84 -34.46 7.80
C VAL A 287 15.40 -34.62 9.27
N PRO A 288 15.78 -33.72 10.16
CA PRO A 288 15.32 -33.75 11.54
C PRO A 288 13.81 -33.47 11.63
N SER A 289 13.13 -34.17 12.55
CA SER A 289 11.73 -33.96 12.85
C SER A 289 11.51 -32.59 13.49
N GLY A 290 10.36 -31.93 13.21
CA GLY A 290 10.02 -30.63 13.80
C GLY A 290 10.85 -29.45 13.35
N SER A 291 11.67 -29.59 12.31
CA SER A 291 12.59 -28.55 11.83
C SER A 291 12.12 -27.89 10.53
N LEU A 292 12.50 -26.61 10.33
CA LEU A 292 12.37 -25.91 9.06
C LEU A 292 13.59 -26.19 8.19
N ILE A 293 13.37 -26.74 6.97
CA ILE A 293 14.45 -27.06 6.05
C ILE A 293 14.33 -26.24 4.78
N LEU A 294 15.42 -25.63 4.37
CA LEU A 294 15.50 -24.86 3.13
C LEU A 294 16.25 -25.65 2.06
N LEU A 295 15.57 -26.01 0.96
CA LEU A 295 16.17 -26.61 -0.22
C LEU A 295 16.49 -25.52 -1.25
N ALA A 296 17.77 -25.13 -1.33
CA ALA A 296 18.24 -24.09 -2.24
C ALA A 296 19.03 -24.65 -3.43
N GLY A 297 18.97 -23.97 -4.56
CA GLY A 297 19.72 -24.36 -5.76
C GLY A 297 19.32 -23.55 -6.99
N LYS A 298 20.09 -23.64 -8.07
CA LYS A 298 19.82 -22.94 -9.33
C LYS A 298 18.46 -23.34 -9.93
N PRO A 299 17.81 -22.48 -10.72
CA PRO A 299 16.62 -22.86 -11.49
C PRO A 299 16.86 -24.14 -12.30
N LYS A 300 15.84 -25.00 -12.40
CA LYS A 300 15.88 -26.30 -13.12
C LYS A 300 16.86 -27.34 -12.57
N ALA A 301 17.37 -27.18 -11.34
CA ALA A 301 18.23 -28.17 -10.68
C ALA A 301 17.49 -29.38 -10.08
N GLY A 302 16.18 -29.53 -10.33
CA GLY A 302 15.40 -30.67 -9.86
C GLY A 302 14.87 -30.55 -8.41
N LYS A 303 14.90 -29.33 -7.80
CA LYS A 303 14.44 -29.12 -6.42
C LYS A 303 13.00 -29.59 -6.17
N SER A 304 12.06 -29.18 -7.03
CA SER A 304 10.64 -29.56 -6.91
C SER A 304 10.45 -31.07 -7.09
N THR A 305 11.21 -31.71 -7.98
CA THR A 305 11.19 -33.16 -8.16
C THR A 305 11.68 -33.87 -6.90
N LEU A 306 12.78 -33.40 -6.31
CA LEU A 306 13.33 -33.96 -5.07
C LEU A 306 12.37 -33.78 -3.91
N ALA A 307 11.74 -32.62 -3.78
CA ALA A 307 10.75 -32.35 -2.74
C ALA A 307 9.50 -33.23 -2.90
N ARG A 308 8.98 -33.40 -4.12
CA ARG A 308 7.87 -34.33 -4.40
C ARG A 308 8.22 -35.78 -4.08
N TYR A 309 9.42 -36.21 -4.44
CA TYR A 309 9.89 -37.54 -4.11
C TYR A 309 10.01 -37.75 -2.60
N LEU A 310 10.51 -36.77 -1.87
CA LEU A 310 10.52 -36.84 -0.39
C LEU A 310 9.09 -36.93 0.16
N ALA A 311 8.17 -36.09 -0.33
CA ALA A 311 6.78 -36.10 0.08
C ALA A 311 6.12 -37.49 -0.15
N TYR A 312 6.36 -38.07 -1.32
CA TYR A 312 5.91 -39.43 -1.62
C TYR A 312 6.49 -40.46 -0.64
N CYS A 313 7.82 -40.48 -0.43
CA CYS A 313 8.47 -41.41 0.47
C CYS A 313 7.94 -41.32 1.92
N VAL A 314 7.73 -40.11 2.42
CA VAL A 314 7.14 -39.87 3.75
C VAL A 314 5.70 -40.39 3.82
N ALA A 315 4.89 -40.10 2.80
CA ALA A 315 3.50 -40.56 2.77
C ALA A 315 3.35 -42.08 2.61
N ALA A 316 4.27 -42.70 1.86
CA ALA A 316 4.25 -44.16 1.59
C ALA A 316 5.05 -44.99 2.60
N GLY A 317 5.89 -44.36 3.43
CA GLY A 317 6.82 -45.09 4.31
C GLY A 317 7.99 -45.74 3.55
N GLU A 318 8.29 -45.26 2.34
CA GLU A 318 9.36 -45.79 1.48
C GLU A 318 10.71 -45.09 1.77
N PRO A 319 11.84 -45.77 1.65
CA PRO A 319 13.15 -45.15 1.86
C PRO A 319 13.40 -43.99 0.88
N TRP A 320 13.88 -42.84 1.39
CA TRP A 320 14.27 -41.71 0.56
C TRP A 320 15.78 -41.71 0.34
N LEU A 321 16.21 -41.83 -0.91
CA LEU A 321 17.63 -41.90 -1.26
C LEU A 321 18.45 -42.91 -0.47
N GLY A 322 17.81 -44.01 -0.07
CA GLY A 322 18.44 -45.08 0.72
C GLY A 322 18.41 -44.87 2.23
N HIS A 323 17.85 -43.77 2.72
CA HIS A 323 17.69 -43.50 4.16
C HIS A 323 16.29 -43.89 4.64
N HIS A 324 16.20 -44.41 5.87
CA HIS A 324 14.93 -44.72 6.50
C HIS A 324 14.08 -43.47 6.69
N VAL A 325 12.76 -43.62 6.47
CA VAL A 325 11.78 -42.52 6.57
C VAL A 325 10.71 -42.88 7.56
N VAL A 326 10.37 -41.97 8.45
CA VAL A 326 9.19 -42.09 9.31
C VAL A 326 7.95 -41.74 8.49
N MET A 327 7.04 -42.72 8.35
CA MET A 327 5.79 -42.52 7.59
C MET A 327 4.85 -41.58 8.34
N GLY A 328 4.24 -40.64 7.57
CA GLY A 328 3.29 -39.70 8.13
C GLY A 328 2.50 -38.92 7.06
N PRO A 329 1.46 -38.18 7.46
CA PRO A 329 0.70 -37.35 6.54
C PRO A 329 1.55 -36.21 6.01
N VAL A 330 1.44 -35.92 4.69
CA VAL A 330 2.20 -34.87 4.02
C VAL A 330 1.26 -33.85 3.37
N TRP A 331 1.56 -32.58 3.60
CA TRP A 331 0.94 -31.47 2.88
C TRP A 331 1.94 -30.90 1.90
N TYR A 332 1.69 -31.03 0.61
CA TYR A 332 2.53 -30.46 -0.44
C TYR A 332 1.85 -29.23 -1.06
N LEU A 333 2.45 -28.04 -0.90
CA LEU A 333 1.95 -26.78 -1.43
C LEU A 333 2.73 -26.40 -2.69
N ALA A 334 2.13 -26.61 -3.85
CA ALA A 334 2.72 -26.23 -5.13
C ALA A 334 2.17 -24.85 -5.56
N LEU A 335 2.99 -23.81 -5.42
CA LEU A 335 2.60 -22.43 -5.74
C LEU A 335 2.86 -22.05 -7.21
N GLU A 336 3.73 -22.79 -7.90
CA GLU A 336 4.16 -22.49 -9.28
C GLU A 336 3.75 -23.56 -10.30
N ASP A 337 3.41 -24.78 -9.86
CA ASP A 337 3.11 -25.90 -10.74
C ASP A 337 1.64 -25.94 -11.16
N LYS A 338 1.36 -26.22 -12.41
CA LYS A 338 -0.03 -26.45 -12.88
C LYS A 338 -0.53 -27.81 -12.38
N ARG A 339 -1.84 -27.88 -12.05
CA ARG A 339 -2.49 -29.08 -11.53
C ARG A 339 -2.34 -30.33 -12.44
N SER A 340 -2.04 -30.15 -13.72
CA SER A 340 -1.81 -31.21 -14.70
C SER A 340 -0.39 -31.81 -14.67
N GLU A 341 0.48 -31.30 -13.80
CA GLU A 341 1.88 -31.76 -13.68
C GLU A 341 2.10 -32.64 -12.41
N PHE A 342 1.01 -33.02 -11.74
CA PHE A 342 0.99 -33.91 -10.57
C PHE A 342 0.57 -35.31 -10.94
#